data_9ee8a32c8346d5ed81676f7764ad57c4
#
_entry.id   9ee8a32c8346d5ed81676f7764ad57c4
#
_cell.length_a   1.000
_cell.length_b   1.000
_cell.length_c   1.000
_cell.angle_alpha   90.00
_cell.angle_beta   90.00
_cell.angle_gamma   90.00
#
_symmetry.space_group_name_H-M   'P 1'
#
loop_
_entity.id
_entity.type
_entity.pdbx_description
1 polymer ?
#
loop_
_entity_poly.entity_id
_entity_poly.type
_entity_poly.pdbx_seq_one_letter_code
_entity_poly.pdbx_strand_id
1 'polypeptide(L)'
;MKVCSLASSSKGNCTLVYNEDSIILIDMGITLKDLETKLEVLGLDPYNIKAVLISHEHIDHTKGVGTLNRKYGTPIYSHEGAVDGVLARVGKHNGNVVVFTNNAFNIDDFTIETFRVPHDVPYCVGFSIYENGNKISIVTDLGHITTDIVEKLYDSRLVILESNHDEQRLMSNPKYSLALKKRILGNNGHLSNRTSAKVLCTLAQHNVKQVLLAHLSEENNTPELCYKTVTEVLYQNGVIPQENIKIDIARPNGLGKIFVVK
;
A
#
# COMPACT_ATOMS: atom_id res chain seq x y z
N MET A 1 15.97 -2.15 7.01
CA MET A 1 14.54 -2.47 7.28
C MET A 1 14.07 -3.71 6.53
N LYS A 2 12.99 -4.32 7.00
CA LYS A 2 12.31 -5.44 6.32
C LYS A 2 10.87 -5.04 6.04
N VAL A 3 10.32 -5.51 4.92
CA VAL A 3 8.96 -5.19 4.47
C VAL A 3 8.23 -6.47 4.10
N CYS A 4 6.98 -6.61 4.53
CA CYS A 4 6.14 -7.75 4.19
C CYS A 4 4.69 -7.30 4.00
N SER A 5 4.08 -7.60 2.85
CA SER A 5 2.64 -7.46 2.69
C SER A 5 1.93 -8.60 3.42
N LEU A 6 1.10 -8.27 4.41
CA LEU A 6 0.30 -9.24 5.15
C LEU A 6 -1.04 -9.53 4.46
N ALA A 7 -1.56 -8.56 3.75
CA ALA A 7 -2.74 -8.66 2.87
C ALA A 7 -2.72 -7.51 1.87
N SER A 8 -3.24 -7.73 0.67
CA SER A 8 -3.31 -6.70 -0.37
C SER A 8 -4.41 -6.98 -1.38
N SER A 9 -5.60 -6.51 -1.10
CA SER A 9 -6.78 -6.60 -1.97
C SER A 9 -7.87 -5.62 -1.53
N SER A 10 -8.91 -5.43 -2.33
CA SER A 10 -10.11 -4.66 -1.97
C SER A 10 -10.91 -5.23 -0.77
N LYS A 11 -10.42 -6.27 -0.09
CA LYS A 11 -11.00 -6.83 1.13
C LYS A 11 -10.19 -6.58 2.38
N GLY A 12 -8.92 -6.20 2.21
CA GLY A 12 -8.03 -5.89 3.32
C GLY A 12 -6.61 -5.63 2.86
N ASN A 13 -6.05 -4.54 3.35
CA ASN A 13 -4.69 -4.11 3.10
C ASN A 13 -3.96 -3.99 4.44
N CYS A 14 -2.77 -4.51 4.50
CA CYS A 14 -1.89 -4.39 5.66
C CYS A 14 -0.45 -4.66 5.23
N THR A 15 0.41 -3.67 5.36
CA THR A 15 1.84 -3.80 5.10
C THR A 15 2.63 -3.63 6.38
N LEU A 16 3.49 -4.58 6.65
CA LEU A 16 4.41 -4.59 7.78
C LEU A 16 5.76 -4.03 7.35
N VAL A 17 6.25 -3.03 8.08
CA VAL A 17 7.62 -2.50 7.97
C VAL A 17 8.27 -2.64 9.33
N TYR A 18 9.45 -3.27 9.40
CA TYR A 18 10.08 -3.56 10.68
C TYR A 18 11.61 -3.67 10.58
N ASN A 19 12.26 -3.46 11.70
CA ASN A 19 13.67 -3.76 11.95
C ASN A 19 13.81 -4.67 13.19
N GLU A 20 14.94 -4.66 13.87
CA GLU A 20 15.18 -5.49 15.07
C GLU A 20 14.37 -4.98 16.27
N ASP A 21 14.13 -3.66 16.37
CA ASP A 21 13.61 -3.00 17.56
C ASP A 21 12.18 -2.50 17.40
N SER A 22 11.75 -2.23 16.17
CA SER A 22 10.51 -1.49 15.91
C SER A 22 9.70 -2.09 14.77
N ILE A 23 8.38 -2.09 14.96
CA ILE A 23 7.38 -2.52 13.97
C ILE A 23 6.43 -1.37 13.71
N ILE A 24 6.18 -1.06 12.45
CA ILE A 24 5.10 -0.17 12.03
C ILE A 24 4.20 -0.89 11.02
N LEU A 25 2.91 -0.60 11.08
CA LEU A 25 1.92 -1.06 10.11
C LEU A 25 1.51 0.09 9.22
N ILE A 26 1.40 -0.16 7.92
CA ILE A 26 0.73 0.72 6.98
C ILE A 26 -0.60 0.06 6.65
N ASP A 27 -1.66 0.71 7.11
CA ASP A 27 -3.03 0.22 7.14
C ASP A 27 -3.22 -1.09 7.95
N MET A 28 -4.46 -1.37 8.32
CA MET A 28 -4.85 -2.62 8.96
C MET A 28 -6.29 -3.00 8.59
N GLY A 29 -6.47 -3.33 7.33
CA GLY A 29 -7.75 -3.81 6.78
C GLY A 29 -8.06 -5.27 7.10
N ILE A 30 -7.21 -5.96 7.86
CA ILE A 30 -7.37 -7.33 8.31
C ILE A 30 -7.86 -7.39 9.77
N THR A 31 -8.35 -8.55 10.20
CA THR A 31 -8.75 -8.71 11.61
C THR A 31 -7.53 -8.80 12.53
N LEU A 32 -7.72 -8.47 13.80
CA LEU A 32 -6.65 -8.60 14.80
C LEU A 32 -6.14 -10.04 14.90
N LYS A 33 -7.04 -11.02 14.89
CA LYS A 33 -6.66 -12.44 14.90
C LYS A 33 -5.78 -12.83 13.73
N ASP A 34 -6.10 -12.32 12.54
CA ASP A 34 -5.32 -12.58 11.33
C ASP A 34 -3.93 -11.94 11.41
N LEU A 35 -3.85 -10.70 11.93
CA LEU A 35 -2.57 -10.03 12.20
C LEU A 35 -1.72 -10.84 13.19
N GLU A 36 -2.27 -11.23 14.34
CA GLU A 36 -1.58 -12.01 15.38
C GLU A 36 -1.02 -13.31 14.83
N THR A 37 -1.82 -14.06 14.07
CA THR A 37 -1.36 -15.31 13.42
C THR A 37 -0.17 -15.08 12.50
N LYS A 38 -0.19 -14.00 11.71
CA LYS A 38 0.90 -13.67 10.78
C LYS A 38 2.16 -13.19 11.49
N LEU A 39 2.02 -12.40 12.57
CA LEU A 39 3.14 -11.98 13.39
C LEU A 39 3.79 -13.17 14.11
N GLU A 40 2.99 -14.13 14.62
CA GLU A 40 3.49 -15.37 15.22
C GLU A 40 4.36 -16.17 14.24
N VAL A 41 3.90 -16.33 12.99
CA VAL A 41 4.69 -17.01 11.93
C VAL A 41 6.01 -16.28 11.65
N LEU A 42 6.04 -14.96 11.79
CA LEU A 42 7.24 -14.13 11.60
C LEU A 42 8.13 -14.06 12.85
N GLY A 43 7.68 -14.61 13.98
CA GLY A 43 8.38 -14.51 15.27
C GLY A 43 8.39 -13.09 15.85
N LEU A 44 7.37 -12.28 15.53
CA LEU A 44 7.25 -10.88 15.94
C LEU A 44 6.21 -10.74 17.04
N ASP A 45 6.53 -9.93 18.07
CA ASP A 45 5.61 -9.63 19.16
C ASP A 45 4.72 -8.44 18.81
N PRO A 46 3.37 -8.58 18.87
CA PRO A 46 2.43 -7.48 18.65
C PRO A 46 2.63 -6.27 19.57
N TYR A 47 3.18 -6.45 20.77
CA TYR A 47 3.51 -5.36 21.69
C TYR A 47 4.64 -4.44 21.19
N ASN A 48 5.42 -4.90 20.21
CA ASN A 48 6.46 -4.10 19.57
C ASN A 48 5.94 -3.23 18.42
N ILE A 49 4.64 -3.27 18.11
CA ILE A 49 4.04 -2.38 17.11
C ILE A 49 3.97 -0.96 17.67
N LYS A 50 4.83 -0.09 17.15
CA LYS A 50 4.98 1.31 17.56
C LYS A 50 3.91 2.22 16.99
N ALA A 51 3.36 1.87 15.82
CA ALA A 51 2.32 2.65 15.16
C ALA A 51 1.56 1.85 14.13
N VAL A 52 0.31 2.24 13.90
CA VAL A 52 -0.44 1.93 12.67
C VAL A 52 -0.73 3.25 11.95
N LEU A 53 -0.13 3.41 10.75
CA LEU A 53 -0.30 4.58 9.90
C LEU A 53 -1.42 4.29 8.91
N ILE A 54 -2.42 5.15 8.87
CA ILE A 54 -3.60 4.97 8.04
C ILE A 54 -3.54 5.90 6.82
N SER A 55 -3.64 5.29 5.64
CA SER A 55 -3.64 6.01 4.37
C SER A 55 -4.93 6.81 4.17
N HIS A 56 -6.09 6.20 4.45
CA HIS A 56 -7.42 6.79 4.34
C HIS A 56 -8.49 5.95 5.07
N GLU A 57 -9.74 6.39 5.00
CA GLU A 57 -10.84 5.91 5.86
C GLU A 57 -11.57 4.64 5.39
N HIS A 58 -11.27 4.07 4.20
CA HIS A 58 -11.97 2.88 3.75
C HIS A 58 -11.80 1.67 4.68
N ILE A 59 -12.82 0.82 4.73
CA ILE A 59 -12.88 -0.29 5.68
C ILE A 59 -11.79 -1.34 5.46
N ASP A 60 -11.37 -1.53 4.22
CA ASP A 60 -10.28 -2.44 3.84
C ASP A 60 -8.88 -1.91 4.21
N HIS A 61 -8.81 -0.71 4.83
CA HIS A 61 -7.60 -0.11 5.42
C HIS A 61 -7.71 0.05 6.95
N THR A 62 -8.93 0.06 7.50
CA THR A 62 -9.17 0.45 8.90
C THR A 62 -9.80 -0.62 9.77
N LYS A 63 -10.28 -1.74 9.21
CA LYS A 63 -11.10 -2.77 9.86
C LYS A 63 -10.58 -3.28 11.21
N GLY A 64 -9.28 -3.50 11.32
CA GLY A 64 -8.66 -4.07 12.53
C GLY A 64 -8.08 -3.04 13.49
N VAL A 65 -7.98 -1.78 13.08
CA VAL A 65 -7.24 -0.72 13.81
C VAL A 65 -7.75 -0.52 15.23
N GLY A 66 -9.06 -0.39 15.41
CA GLY A 66 -9.63 -0.16 16.74
C GLY A 66 -9.43 -1.33 17.70
N THR A 67 -9.43 -2.56 17.20
CA THR A 67 -9.14 -3.74 18.03
C THR A 67 -7.67 -3.86 18.40
N LEU A 68 -6.76 -3.52 17.47
CA LEU A 68 -5.33 -3.42 17.74
C LEU A 68 -5.04 -2.38 18.82
N ASN A 69 -5.54 -1.16 18.64
CA ASN A 69 -5.35 -0.06 19.58
C ASN A 69 -5.88 -0.41 20.98
N ARG A 70 -7.07 -1.01 21.10
CA ARG A 70 -7.63 -1.40 22.41
C ARG A 70 -6.84 -2.51 23.11
N LYS A 71 -6.33 -3.50 22.37
CA LYS A 71 -5.64 -4.66 22.96
C LYS A 71 -4.19 -4.35 23.31
N TYR A 72 -3.47 -3.68 22.43
CA TYR A 72 -2.03 -3.48 22.54
C TYR A 72 -1.63 -2.03 22.82
N GLY A 73 -2.59 -1.10 22.83
CA GLY A 73 -2.30 0.33 23.03
C GLY A 73 -1.61 0.99 21.82
N THR A 74 -1.49 0.29 20.68
CA THR A 74 -0.80 0.79 19.50
C THR A 74 -1.36 2.13 19.05
N PRO A 75 -0.54 3.19 18.90
CA PRO A 75 -0.98 4.50 18.44
C PRO A 75 -1.52 4.46 17.02
N ILE A 76 -2.62 5.19 16.78
CA ILE A 76 -3.23 5.37 15.46
C ILE A 76 -2.69 6.68 14.87
N TYR A 77 -1.97 6.59 13.76
CA TYR A 77 -1.48 7.76 13.02
C TYR A 77 -2.37 8.03 11.82
N SER A 78 -2.90 9.26 11.72
CA SER A 78 -3.72 9.68 10.59
C SER A 78 -3.40 11.11 10.19
N HIS A 79 -3.51 11.40 8.89
CA HIS A 79 -3.37 12.77 8.40
C HIS A 79 -4.54 13.64 8.88
N GLU A 80 -4.28 14.93 9.18
CA GLU A 80 -5.30 15.87 9.63
C GLU A 80 -6.55 15.94 8.73
N GLY A 81 -6.36 15.80 7.41
CA GLY A 81 -7.46 15.80 6.43
C GLY A 81 -8.26 14.49 6.36
N ALA A 82 -7.79 13.39 6.99
CA ALA A 82 -8.43 12.08 6.98
C ALA A 82 -8.91 11.64 8.38
N VAL A 83 -8.42 12.23 9.44
CA VAL A 83 -8.58 11.72 10.81
C VAL A 83 -10.03 11.54 11.23
N ASP A 84 -10.92 12.45 10.91
CA ASP A 84 -12.35 12.34 11.29
C ASP A 84 -13.01 11.13 10.62
N GLY A 85 -12.79 10.95 9.30
CA GLY A 85 -13.28 9.78 8.56
C GLY A 85 -12.68 8.48 9.07
N VAL A 86 -11.38 8.46 9.33
CA VAL A 86 -10.67 7.30 9.90
C VAL A 86 -11.23 6.92 11.26
N LEU A 87 -11.37 7.86 12.20
CA LEU A 87 -11.89 7.57 13.54
C LEU A 87 -13.36 7.13 13.51
N ALA A 88 -14.17 7.69 12.62
CA ALA A 88 -15.55 7.24 12.42
C ALA A 88 -15.61 5.76 11.97
N ARG A 89 -14.66 5.30 11.15
CA ARG A 89 -14.55 3.90 10.69
C ARG A 89 -13.94 2.99 11.75
N VAL A 90 -12.88 3.43 12.41
CA VAL A 90 -12.21 2.68 13.48
C VAL A 90 -13.15 2.41 14.65
N GLY A 91 -14.06 3.34 14.95
CA GLY A 91 -15.04 3.23 16.02
C GLY A 91 -14.37 3.27 17.41
N LYS A 92 -14.66 2.30 18.27
CA LYS A 92 -14.12 2.27 19.64
C LYS A 92 -12.59 2.11 19.64
N HIS A 93 -11.89 3.05 20.31
CA HIS A 93 -10.43 3.06 20.51
C HIS A 93 -10.07 3.64 21.88
N ASN A 94 -8.82 3.51 22.33
CA ASN A 94 -8.33 3.98 23.63
C ASN A 94 -7.86 5.46 23.64
N GLY A 95 -8.06 6.20 22.54
CA GLY A 95 -7.70 7.61 22.46
C GLY A 95 -6.22 7.89 22.10
N ASN A 96 -5.39 6.88 21.92
CA ASN A 96 -4.00 7.08 21.48
C ASN A 96 -3.96 7.34 19.97
N VAL A 97 -4.25 8.59 19.58
CA VAL A 97 -4.31 9.06 18.18
C VAL A 97 -3.29 10.17 17.99
N VAL A 98 -2.45 10.02 16.98
CA VAL A 98 -1.46 11.00 16.55
C VAL A 98 -1.88 11.55 15.20
N VAL A 99 -2.15 12.86 15.16
CA VAL A 99 -2.50 13.55 13.93
C VAL A 99 -1.24 14.14 13.32
N PHE A 100 -0.96 13.83 12.07
CA PHE A 100 0.17 14.37 11.33
C PHE A 100 -0.29 15.27 10.17
N THR A 101 0.63 16.11 9.70
CA THR A 101 0.49 16.97 8.53
C THR A 101 1.43 16.46 7.42
N ASN A 102 1.60 17.24 6.34
CA ASN A 102 2.52 16.89 5.25
C ASN A 102 4.02 16.99 5.63
N ASN A 103 4.35 17.39 6.85
CA ASN A 103 5.74 17.40 7.31
C ASN A 103 6.22 15.98 7.62
N ALA A 104 7.51 15.74 7.41
CA ALA A 104 8.14 14.51 7.85
C ALA A 104 8.12 14.38 9.37
N PHE A 105 7.94 13.15 9.86
CA PHE A 105 7.98 12.84 11.30
C PHE A 105 8.70 11.51 11.54
N ASN A 106 9.12 11.26 12.75
CA ASN A 106 9.84 10.04 13.12
C ASN A 106 8.99 9.12 14.00
N ILE A 107 9.16 7.83 13.79
CA ILE A 107 8.71 6.76 14.68
C ILE A 107 9.92 5.88 14.93
N ASP A 108 10.50 5.97 16.12
CA ASP A 108 11.80 5.37 16.44
C ASP A 108 12.85 5.68 15.33
N ASP A 109 13.43 4.66 14.67
CA ASP A 109 14.45 4.82 13.64
C ASP A 109 13.87 5.10 12.24
N PHE A 110 12.56 5.07 12.09
CA PHE A 110 11.89 5.35 10.82
C PHE A 110 11.55 6.82 10.67
N THR A 111 12.01 7.44 9.59
CA THR A 111 11.51 8.75 9.15
C THR A 111 10.41 8.53 8.12
N ILE A 112 9.25 9.12 8.36
CA ILE A 112 8.05 8.98 7.55
C ILE A 112 7.78 10.29 6.81
N GLU A 113 7.71 10.25 5.51
CA GLU A 113 7.17 11.31 4.66
C GLU A 113 5.84 10.85 4.06
N THR A 114 4.90 11.76 3.93
CA THR A 114 3.61 11.49 3.29
C THR A 114 3.43 12.38 2.07
N PHE A 115 2.64 11.90 1.11
CA PHE A 115 2.26 12.66 -0.07
C PHE A 115 0.80 12.37 -0.43
N ARG A 116 0.10 13.40 -0.91
CA ARG A 116 -1.30 13.27 -1.26
C ARG A 116 -1.50 12.39 -2.47
N VAL A 117 -2.54 11.56 -2.43
CA VAL A 117 -2.93 10.62 -3.49
C VAL A 117 -4.37 10.91 -3.92
N PRO A 118 -4.67 11.00 -5.22
CA PRO A 118 -6.03 11.19 -5.73
C PRO A 118 -6.85 9.91 -5.60
N HIS A 119 -7.81 9.92 -4.67
CA HIS A 119 -8.74 8.82 -4.44
C HIS A 119 -10.15 9.37 -4.12
N ASP A 120 -11.17 8.51 -4.07
CA ASP A 120 -12.57 8.88 -3.84
C ASP A 120 -12.95 9.06 -2.35
N VAL A 121 -12.01 9.63 -1.59
CA VAL A 121 -12.14 10.03 -0.20
C VAL A 121 -11.69 11.49 -0.03
N PRO A 122 -12.07 12.18 1.06
CA PRO A 122 -11.63 13.56 1.32
C PRO A 122 -10.12 13.73 1.30
N TYR A 123 -9.38 12.77 1.89
CA TYR A 123 -7.92 12.81 1.93
C TYR A 123 -7.33 11.40 1.95
N CYS A 124 -6.42 11.13 1.02
CA CYS A 124 -5.65 9.89 0.94
C CYS A 124 -4.17 10.22 0.82
N VAL A 125 -3.32 9.43 1.49
CA VAL A 125 -1.87 9.59 1.46
C VAL A 125 -1.15 8.31 1.06
N GLY A 126 -0.05 8.47 0.30
CA GLY A 126 1.01 7.49 0.18
C GLY A 126 2.11 7.78 1.20
N PHE A 127 3.01 6.83 1.40
CA PHE A 127 4.09 6.90 2.38
C PHE A 127 5.45 6.66 1.73
N SER A 128 6.44 7.47 2.08
CA SER A 128 7.86 7.17 1.90
C SER A 128 8.49 6.99 3.28
N ILE A 129 9.14 5.84 3.50
CA ILE A 129 9.70 5.45 4.79
C ILE A 129 11.19 5.28 4.62
N TYR A 130 11.95 5.96 5.47
CA TYR A 130 13.40 5.98 5.43
C TYR A 130 13.99 5.34 6.69
N GLU A 131 15.04 4.57 6.52
CA GLU A 131 15.89 4.03 7.59
C GLU A 131 17.32 3.87 7.07
N ASN A 132 18.30 4.43 7.78
CA ASN A 132 19.73 4.31 7.46
C ASN A 132 20.07 4.60 5.99
N GLY A 133 19.48 5.67 5.43
CA GLY A 133 19.69 6.09 4.04
C GLY A 133 18.97 5.25 2.99
N ASN A 134 18.22 4.23 3.38
CA ASN A 134 17.37 3.45 2.49
C ASN A 134 15.94 3.99 2.51
N LYS A 135 15.29 3.97 1.37
CA LYS A 135 13.92 4.42 1.17
C LYS A 135 13.05 3.30 0.63
N ILE A 136 11.84 3.18 1.15
CA ILE A 136 10.75 2.46 0.53
C ILE A 136 9.57 3.39 0.32
N SER A 137 8.77 3.15 -0.70
CA SER A 137 7.54 3.92 -0.94
C SER A 137 6.34 2.99 -1.11
N ILE A 138 5.19 3.39 -0.55
CA ILE A 138 3.95 2.62 -0.56
C ILE A 138 2.84 3.54 -1.05
N VAL A 139 2.21 3.17 -2.16
CA VAL A 139 1.11 3.93 -2.75
C VAL A 139 0.10 2.97 -3.38
N THR A 140 -1.07 2.91 -2.78
CA THR A 140 -2.26 2.19 -3.25
C THR A 140 -3.45 3.15 -3.26
N ASP A 141 -4.53 2.73 -3.86
CA ASP A 141 -5.77 3.50 -3.91
C ASP A 141 -5.58 4.86 -4.58
N LEU A 142 -5.10 4.81 -5.82
CA LEU A 142 -4.92 6.03 -6.61
C LEU A 142 -5.55 5.90 -8.00
N GLY A 143 -6.41 6.87 -8.35
CA GLY A 143 -7.13 6.87 -9.62
C GLY A 143 -6.27 7.31 -10.80
N HIS A 144 -5.28 8.16 -10.57
CA HIS A 144 -4.34 8.58 -11.59
C HIS A 144 -2.99 8.96 -10.98
N ILE A 145 -1.95 8.88 -11.80
CA ILE A 145 -0.59 9.22 -11.43
C ILE A 145 -0.27 10.65 -11.88
N THR A 146 0.31 11.44 -10.98
CA THR A 146 0.86 12.76 -11.29
C THR A 146 2.38 12.70 -11.29
N THR A 147 3.03 13.69 -11.91
CA THR A 147 4.50 13.82 -11.89
C THR A 147 5.01 13.87 -10.45
N ASP A 148 4.37 14.66 -9.59
CA ASP A 148 4.77 14.80 -8.18
C ASP A 148 4.73 13.46 -7.43
N ILE A 149 3.71 12.61 -7.68
CA ILE A 149 3.64 11.27 -7.08
C ILE A 149 4.80 10.40 -7.59
N VAL A 150 5.06 10.41 -8.92
CA VAL A 150 6.14 9.59 -9.49
C VAL A 150 7.49 10.01 -8.91
N GLU A 151 7.76 11.31 -8.78
CA GLU A 151 8.99 11.84 -8.18
C GLU A 151 9.16 11.41 -6.72
N LYS A 152 8.05 11.31 -5.96
CA LYS A 152 8.08 10.76 -4.59
C LYS A 152 8.44 9.28 -4.52
N LEU A 153 8.38 8.55 -5.63
CA LEU A 153 8.77 7.14 -5.69
C LEU A 153 10.23 6.94 -6.12
N TYR A 154 10.90 7.96 -6.68
CA TYR A 154 12.31 7.87 -7.14
C TYR A 154 13.23 7.45 -5.99
N ASP A 155 14.31 6.78 -6.36
CA ASP A 155 15.38 6.31 -5.47
C ASP A 155 14.91 5.33 -4.37
N SER A 156 13.66 4.84 -4.45
CA SER A 156 13.18 3.82 -3.52
C SER A 156 13.82 2.46 -3.82
N ARG A 157 14.32 1.79 -2.78
CA ARG A 157 14.82 0.41 -2.86
C ARG A 157 13.70 -0.57 -3.17
N LEU A 158 12.51 -0.28 -2.65
CA LEU A 158 11.28 -1.01 -2.92
C LEU A 158 10.13 -0.03 -3.09
N VAL A 159 9.33 -0.20 -4.13
CA VAL A 159 8.04 0.49 -4.28
C VAL A 159 6.92 -0.53 -4.19
N ILE A 160 5.95 -0.30 -3.32
CA ILE A 160 4.66 -0.99 -3.33
C ILE A 160 3.68 -0.11 -4.09
N LEU A 161 3.27 -0.55 -5.27
CA LEU A 161 2.45 0.22 -6.21
C LEU A 161 1.17 -0.50 -6.53
N GLU A 162 0.06 0.21 -6.57
CA GLU A 162 -1.20 -0.33 -7.04
C GLU A 162 -1.13 -0.88 -8.46
N SER A 163 -1.78 -2.04 -8.67
CA SER A 163 -2.10 -2.62 -9.98
C SER A 163 -3.44 -3.33 -9.88
N ASN A 164 -4.51 -2.52 -9.82
CA ASN A 164 -5.81 -3.00 -9.35
C ASN A 164 -6.51 -3.91 -10.37
N HIS A 165 -6.64 -3.51 -11.63
CA HIS A 165 -7.50 -4.21 -12.56
C HIS A 165 -6.91 -4.33 -13.97
N ASP A 166 -7.36 -5.35 -14.68
CA ASP A 166 -7.27 -5.43 -16.14
C ASP A 166 -8.46 -4.69 -16.74
N GLU A 167 -8.19 -3.77 -17.67
CA GLU A 167 -9.21 -2.89 -18.26
C GLU A 167 -10.28 -3.67 -19.04
N GLN A 168 -9.88 -4.70 -19.79
CA GLN A 168 -10.82 -5.51 -20.60
C GLN A 168 -11.68 -6.39 -19.69
N ARG A 169 -11.06 -7.00 -18.68
CA ARG A 169 -11.79 -7.82 -17.71
C ARG A 169 -12.78 -7.00 -16.91
N LEU A 170 -12.40 -5.78 -16.47
CA LEU A 170 -13.31 -4.86 -15.80
C LEU A 170 -14.49 -4.48 -16.70
N MET A 171 -14.23 -4.09 -17.95
CA MET A 171 -15.29 -3.69 -18.88
C MET A 171 -16.25 -4.81 -19.22
N SER A 172 -15.77 -6.05 -19.37
CA SER A 172 -16.59 -7.24 -19.66
C SER A 172 -17.29 -7.83 -18.44
N ASN A 173 -16.95 -7.43 -17.21
CA ASN A 173 -17.51 -8.01 -15.98
C ASN A 173 -19.02 -7.72 -15.86
N PRO A 174 -19.90 -8.75 -15.91
CA PRO A 174 -21.34 -8.54 -15.85
C PRO A 174 -21.85 -8.23 -14.44
N LYS A 175 -21.06 -8.50 -13.40
CA LYS A 175 -21.42 -8.23 -12.00
C LYS A 175 -21.34 -6.73 -11.65
N TYR A 176 -20.63 -5.92 -12.48
CA TYR A 176 -20.38 -4.51 -12.19
C TYR A 176 -21.24 -3.61 -13.07
N SER A 177 -21.96 -2.69 -12.43
CA SER A 177 -22.73 -1.67 -13.16
C SER A 177 -21.80 -0.74 -13.94
N LEU A 178 -22.32 -0.08 -14.99
CA LEU A 178 -21.56 0.92 -15.74
C LEU A 178 -21.08 2.07 -14.84
N ALA A 179 -21.88 2.46 -13.85
CA ALA A 179 -21.50 3.51 -12.90
C ALA A 179 -20.29 3.08 -12.06
N LEU A 180 -20.26 1.84 -11.56
CA LEU A 180 -19.12 1.30 -10.81
C LEU A 180 -17.87 1.19 -11.68
N LYS A 181 -18.00 0.70 -12.93
CA LYS A 181 -16.88 0.64 -13.88
C LYS A 181 -16.28 2.02 -14.16
N LYS A 182 -17.15 3.03 -14.39
CA LYS A 182 -16.70 4.42 -14.59
C LYS A 182 -16.02 4.99 -13.34
N ARG A 183 -16.50 4.67 -12.14
CA ARG A 183 -15.86 5.07 -10.88
C ARG A 183 -14.47 4.48 -10.77
N ILE A 184 -14.31 3.17 -11.02
CA ILE A 184 -13.01 2.48 -10.94
C ILE A 184 -12.00 3.04 -11.96
N LEU A 185 -12.45 3.31 -13.20
CA LEU A 185 -11.61 3.86 -14.27
C LEU A 185 -11.38 5.38 -14.16
N GLY A 186 -12.11 6.05 -13.27
CA GLY A 186 -12.04 7.51 -13.13
C GLY A 186 -10.78 7.99 -12.42
N ASN A 187 -10.55 9.31 -12.47
CA ASN A 187 -9.36 9.95 -11.89
C ASN A 187 -9.21 9.79 -10.37
N ASN A 188 -10.27 9.37 -9.68
CA ASN A 188 -10.25 9.06 -8.25
C ASN A 188 -10.53 7.57 -7.97
N GLY A 189 -10.44 6.72 -9.00
CA GLY A 189 -10.63 5.28 -8.87
C GLY A 189 -9.35 4.54 -8.54
N HIS A 190 -8.90 3.64 -9.45
CA HIS A 190 -7.74 2.78 -9.24
C HIS A 190 -6.91 2.65 -10.51
N LEU A 191 -5.60 2.42 -10.36
CA LEU A 191 -4.71 2.17 -11.48
C LEU A 191 -4.98 0.81 -12.14
N SER A 192 -5.04 0.80 -13.48
CA SER A 192 -5.02 -0.43 -14.25
C SER A 192 -3.60 -1.04 -14.30
N ASN A 193 -3.51 -2.34 -14.61
CA ASN A 193 -2.22 -3.02 -14.84
C ASN A 193 -1.35 -2.28 -15.87
N ARG A 194 -1.97 -1.78 -16.93
CA ARG A 194 -1.30 -1.03 -18.00
C ARG A 194 -0.77 0.32 -17.54
N THR A 195 -1.54 1.04 -16.72
CA THR A 195 -1.11 2.33 -16.17
C THR A 195 0.02 2.13 -15.18
N SER A 196 -0.07 1.14 -14.31
CA SER A 196 1.01 0.78 -13.36
C SER A 196 2.30 0.42 -14.11
N ALA A 197 2.21 -0.35 -15.19
CA ALA A 197 3.37 -0.70 -16.02
C ALA A 197 4.06 0.52 -16.63
N LYS A 198 3.32 1.53 -17.07
CA LYS A 198 3.91 2.79 -17.57
C LYS A 198 4.67 3.52 -16.48
N VAL A 199 4.16 3.53 -15.25
CA VAL A 199 4.87 4.09 -14.09
C VAL A 199 6.17 3.32 -13.87
N LEU A 200 6.14 1.99 -13.93
CA LEU A 200 7.35 1.17 -13.77
C LEU A 200 8.42 1.47 -14.82
N CYS A 201 8.03 1.78 -16.06
CA CYS A 201 8.98 2.20 -17.11
C CYS A 201 9.77 3.45 -16.67
N THR A 202 9.10 4.43 -16.09
CA THR A 202 9.74 5.63 -15.54
C THR A 202 10.60 5.30 -14.32
N LEU A 203 10.07 4.53 -13.37
CA LEU A 203 10.79 4.17 -12.15
C LEU A 203 12.07 3.37 -12.40
N ALA A 204 12.10 2.52 -13.42
CA ALA A 204 13.29 1.77 -13.82
C ALA A 204 14.46 2.68 -14.23
N GLN A 205 14.15 3.90 -14.73
CA GLN A 205 15.14 4.93 -15.11
C GLN A 205 15.57 5.81 -13.92
N HIS A 206 14.86 5.73 -12.80
CA HIS A 206 15.06 6.56 -11.59
C HIS A 206 15.43 5.73 -10.35
N ASN A 207 16.41 4.82 -10.52
CA ASN A 207 17.03 4.01 -9.45
C ASN A 207 16.09 3.08 -8.68
N VAL A 208 14.85 2.88 -9.10
CA VAL A 208 13.96 1.86 -8.50
C VAL A 208 14.27 0.51 -9.11
N LYS A 209 14.72 -0.43 -8.28
CA LYS A 209 15.13 -1.77 -8.74
C LYS A 209 14.16 -2.88 -8.35
N GLN A 210 13.22 -2.61 -7.45
CA GLN A 210 12.26 -3.60 -6.98
C GLN A 210 10.88 -2.99 -6.77
N VAL A 211 9.86 -3.67 -7.28
CA VAL A 211 8.45 -3.27 -7.13
C VAL A 211 7.63 -4.48 -6.70
N LEU A 212 6.74 -4.24 -5.74
CA LEU A 212 5.66 -5.14 -5.36
C LEU A 212 4.35 -4.55 -5.89
N LEU A 213 3.77 -5.18 -6.91
CA LEU A 213 2.45 -4.81 -7.40
C LEU A 213 1.39 -5.28 -6.41
N ALA A 214 0.52 -4.36 -5.99
CA ALA A 214 -0.36 -4.53 -4.85
C ALA A 214 -1.80 -4.13 -5.17
N HIS A 215 -2.72 -4.36 -4.24
CA HIS A 215 -4.11 -3.96 -4.31
C HIS A 215 -4.87 -4.52 -5.54
N LEU A 216 -4.62 -5.79 -5.87
CA LEU A 216 -5.27 -6.44 -7.01
C LEU A 216 -6.75 -6.71 -6.72
N SER A 217 -7.62 -6.36 -7.66
CA SER A 217 -9.04 -6.70 -7.62
C SER A 217 -9.24 -8.21 -7.79
N GLU A 218 -9.90 -8.86 -6.85
CA GLU A 218 -10.20 -10.30 -6.94
C GLU A 218 -11.14 -10.65 -8.11
N GLU A 219 -11.99 -9.71 -8.53
CA GLU A 219 -12.96 -9.93 -9.61
C GLU A 219 -12.40 -9.55 -11.00
N ASN A 220 -11.56 -8.52 -11.07
CA ASN A 220 -11.14 -7.93 -12.32
C ASN A 220 -9.64 -8.04 -12.59
N ASN A 221 -8.93 -8.88 -11.82
CA ASN A 221 -7.51 -9.15 -11.99
C ASN A 221 -7.16 -10.59 -11.56
N THR A 222 -5.96 -11.02 -11.88
CA THR A 222 -5.26 -12.15 -11.25
C THR A 222 -3.76 -11.84 -11.24
N PRO A 223 -2.97 -12.46 -10.34
CA PRO A 223 -1.51 -12.30 -10.34
C PRO A 223 -0.88 -12.58 -11.70
N GLU A 224 -1.31 -13.63 -12.39
CA GLU A 224 -0.78 -14.03 -13.70
C GLU A 224 -1.11 -12.99 -14.78
N LEU A 225 -2.36 -12.49 -14.80
CA LEU A 225 -2.81 -11.47 -15.75
C LEU A 225 -2.09 -10.14 -15.51
N CYS A 226 -1.97 -9.75 -14.24
CA CYS A 226 -1.21 -8.56 -13.84
C CYS A 226 0.25 -8.67 -14.30
N TYR A 227 0.94 -9.76 -13.97
CA TYR A 227 2.33 -9.98 -14.36
C TYR A 227 2.52 -9.97 -15.87
N LYS A 228 1.65 -10.68 -16.60
CA LYS A 228 1.67 -10.73 -18.07
C LYS A 228 1.52 -9.32 -18.67
N THR A 229 0.46 -8.60 -18.30
CA THR A 229 0.19 -7.26 -18.84
C THR A 229 1.34 -6.30 -18.56
N VAL A 230 1.84 -6.33 -17.31
CA VAL A 230 2.93 -5.42 -16.89
C VAL A 230 4.21 -5.74 -17.65
N THR A 231 4.61 -7.01 -17.74
CA THR A 231 5.84 -7.39 -18.44
C THR A 231 5.77 -7.10 -19.94
N GLU A 232 4.62 -7.31 -20.59
CA GLU A 232 4.41 -6.96 -22.00
C GLU A 232 4.64 -5.46 -22.25
N VAL A 233 4.08 -4.60 -21.41
CA VAL A 233 4.25 -3.14 -21.53
C VAL A 233 5.70 -2.73 -21.28
N LEU A 234 6.38 -3.32 -20.29
CA LEU A 234 7.78 -3.05 -20.01
C LEU A 234 8.67 -3.40 -21.21
N TYR A 235 8.53 -4.61 -21.79
CA TYR A 235 9.27 -5.01 -22.98
C TYR A 235 9.03 -4.08 -24.18
N GLN A 236 7.78 -3.65 -24.41
CA GLN A 236 7.45 -2.68 -25.47
C GLN A 236 8.15 -1.33 -25.30
N ASN A 237 8.56 -0.99 -24.07
CA ASN A 237 9.25 0.26 -23.72
C ASN A 237 10.76 0.05 -23.44
N GLY A 238 11.32 -1.10 -23.85
CA GLY A 238 12.76 -1.37 -23.70
C GLY A 238 13.22 -1.66 -22.27
N VAL A 239 12.30 -1.90 -21.34
CA VAL A 239 12.60 -2.29 -19.96
C VAL A 239 12.51 -3.81 -19.83
N ILE A 240 13.60 -4.46 -19.45
CA ILE A 240 13.67 -5.91 -19.29
C ILE A 240 13.28 -6.27 -17.84
N PRO A 241 12.13 -6.92 -17.62
CA PRO A 241 11.71 -7.40 -16.31
C PRO A 241 12.76 -8.31 -15.70
N GLN A 242 12.92 -8.25 -14.38
CA GLN A 242 13.89 -8.99 -13.57
C GLN A 242 15.37 -8.60 -13.78
N GLU A 243 15.71 -7.82 -14.81
CA GLU A 243 17.03 -7.24 -15.04
C GLU A 243 17.07 -5.75 -14.65
N ASN A 244 16.28 -4.93 -15.34
CA ASN A 244 16.21 -3.49 -15.07
C ASN A 244 15.40 -3.17 -13.82
N ILE A 245 14.29 -3.91 -13.62
CA ILE A 245 13.41 -3.79 -12.47
C ILE A 245 12.84 -5.16 -12.08
N LYS A 246 12.96 -5.54 -10.82
CA LYS A 246 12.37 -6.77 -10.29
C LYS A 246 10.90 -6.54 -9.94
N ILE A 247 10.03 -7.46 -10.38
CA ILE A 247 8.59 -7.37 -10.17
C ILE A 247 8.17 -8.58 -9.36
N ASP A 248 7.55 -8.30 -8.22
CA ASP A 248 6.81 -9.27 -7.42
C ASP A 248 5.33 -8.83 -7.37
N ILE A 249 4.42 -9.74 -7.07
CA ILE A 249 2.99 -9.45 -6.91
C ILE A 249 2.55 -9.83 -5.51
N ALA A 250 1.86 -8.90 -4.84
CA ALA A 250 1.32 -9.12 -3.51
C ALA A 250 0.21 -10.17 -3.55
N ARG A 251 0.17 -11.01 -2.52
CA ARG A 251 -0.92 -11.98 -2.35
C ARG A 251 -2.16 -11.27 -1.79
N PRO A 252 -3.35 -11.54 -2.33
CA PRO A 252 -4.58 -10.96 -1.78
C PRO A 252 -4.76 -11.30 -0.29
N ASN A 253 -4.50 -12.56 0.05
CA ASN A 253 -4.54 -13.08 1.42
C ASN A 253 -3.30 -13.91 1.72
N GLY A 254 -2.82 -13.85 2.95
CA GLY A 254 -1.68 -14.64 3.41
C GLY A 254 -0.38 -13.84 3.48
N LEU A 255 0.61 -14.48 4.09
CA LEU A 255 1.91 -13.89 4.29
C LEU A 255 2.64 -13.75 2.95
N GLY A 256 3.04 -12.53 2.62
CA GLY A 256 3.84 -12.24 1.44
C GLY A 256 5.32 -12.58 1.62
N LYS A 257 6.10 -12.33 0.58
CA LYS A 257 7.56 -12.38 0.63
C LYS A 257 8.10 -11.29 1.56
N ILE A 258 9.14 -11.60 2.31
CA ILE A 258 9.88 -10.61 3.09
C ILE A 258 10.95 -9.99 2.20
N PHE A 259 10.88 -8.67 2.04
CA PHE A 259 11.89 -7.88 1.35
C PHE A 259 12.87 -7.32 2.39
N VAL A 260 14.15 -7.61 2.20
CA VAL A 260 15.23 -7.04 3.02
C VAL A 260 15.80 -5.84 2.26
N VAL A 261 15.64 -4.66 2.82
CA VAL A 261 16.08 -3.38 2.25
C VAL A 261 17.36 -2.93 2.98
N LYS A 262 18.45 -2.91 2.20
CA LYS A 262 19.82 -2.58 2.67
C LYS A 262 20.42 -1.48 1.79
#